data_6299ce5f411e87186a82fb23478db370
#
_entry.id   6299ce5f411e87186a82fb23478db370
#
_cell.length_a   1.000
_cell.length_b   1.000
_cell.length_c   1.000
_cell.angle_alpha   90.00
_cell.angle_beta   90.00
_cell.angle_gamma   90.00
#
_symmetry.space_group_name_H-M   'P 1'
#
loop_
_entity.id
_entity.type
_entity.pdbx_description
1 polymer ?
#
loop_
_entity_poly.entity_id
_entity_poly.type
_entity_poly.pdbx_seq_one_letter_code
_entity_poly.pdbx_strand_id
1 'polypeptide(L)'
;LSNQKPEFNSWFFSSVQIVFAGNDSEGLQYGTIGTPEKMFLKWKEDEEDNSTFKIDKYLTKLCRKERLIELMHDFVLFDGGVKKLPRVHQYFGIKAAQQNARERKGGIIWHTQGSGKSIVMVLLAKWILENNPNARVAIITDRDELDKQIKGVFAAAGEAIHRTNSGRDLMAKL
;
A
#
# COMPACT_ATOMS: atom_id res chain seq x y z
N LEU A 1 10.12 -16.01 -13.70
CA LEU A 1 8.87 -15.49 -14.31
C LEU A 1 9.11 -14.82 -15.66
N SER A 2 10.14 -13.98 -15.79
CA SER A 2 10.46 -13.30 -17.06
C SER A 2 10.77 -14.26 -18.22
N ASN A 3 11.18 -15.48 -17.93
CA ASN A 3 11.48 -16.52 -18.92
C ASN A 3 10.26 -17.35 -19.33
N GLN A 4 9.10 -17.10 -18.73
CA GLN A 4 7.86 -17.82 -19.08
C GLN A 4 7.23 -17.16 -20.30
N LYS A 5 7.04 -17.96 -21.36
CA LYS A 5 6.38 -17.45 -22.57
C LYS A 5 4.89 -17.20 -22.29
N PRO A 6 4.34 -16.04 -22.66
CA PRO A 6 2.93 -15.71 -22.44
C PRO A 6 1.96 -16.75 -23.00
N GLU A 7 2.32 -17.38 -24.09
CA GLU A 7 1.53 -18.37 -24.82
C GLU A 7 1.25 -19.65 -23.99
N PHE A 8 2.18 -20.02 -23.09
CA PHE A 8 2.08 -21.27 -22.36
C PHE A 8 1.63 -21.11 -20.91
N ASN A 9 2.11 -20.09 -20.20
CA ASN A 9 1.99 -20.03 -18.73
C ASN A 9 1.36 -18.75 -18.20
N SER A 10 1.00 -17.76 -19.05
CA SER A 10 0.47 -16.48 -18.56
C SER A 10 -0.81 -16.62 -17.72
N TRP A 11 -1.68 -17.55 -18.09
CA TRP A 11 -2.91 -17.83 -17.37
C TRP A 11 -2.67 -18.32 -15.93
N PHE A 12 -1.62 -19.14 -15.74
CA PHE A 12 -1.27 -19.67 -14.41
C PHE A 12 -0.88 -18.56 -13.43
N PHE A 13 -0.22 -17.51 -13.94
CA PHE A 13 0.23 -16.40 -13.11
C PHE A 13 -0.82 -15.29 -12.95
N SER A 14 -1.94 -15.36 -13.64
CA SER A 14 -2.97 -14.30 -13.60
C SER A 14 -3.57 -14.11 -12.20
N SER A 15 -3.67 -15.17 -11.41
CA SER A 15 -4.19 -15.14 -10.04
C SER A 15 -3.14 -14.86 -8.96
N VAL A 16 -1.84 -14.79 -9.31
CA VAL A 16 -0.77 -14.57 -8.35
C VAL A 16 -0.83 -13.14 -7.81
N GLN A 17 -0.94 -12.99 -6.49
CA GLN A 17 -1.03 -11.69 -5.84
C GLN A 17 0.36 -11.13 -5.50
N ILE A 18 1.23 -11.96 -4.94
CA ILE A 18 2.56 -11.57 -4.47
C ILE A 18 3.58 -12.58 -4.97
N VAL A 19 4.74 -12.10 -5.39
CA VAL A 19 5.90 -12.89 -5.77
C VAL A 19 7.00 -12.64 -4.76
N PHE A 20 7.61 -13.71 -4.26
CA PHE A 20 8.72 -13.64 -3.31
C PHE A 20 10.02 -14.11 -3.97
N ALA A 21 11.10 -13.47 -3.58
CA ALA A 21 12.47 -13.87 -3.89
C ALA A 21 13.36 -13.56 -2.69
N GLY A 22 14.46 -14.27 -2.54
CA GLY A 22 15.39 -13.96 -1.46
C GLY A 22 16.44 -15.03 -1.23
N ASN A 23 17.33 -14.73 -0.32
CA ASN A 23 18.37 -15.60 0.21
C ASN A 23 18.73 -15.17 1.63
N ASP A 24 19.60 -15.93 2.29
CA ASP A 24 19.95 -15.67 3.69
C ASP A 24 20.77 -14.42 3.92
N SER A 25 21.53 -13.96 2.92
CA SER A 25 22.34 -12.75 3.03
C SER A 25 21.52 -11.48 2.81
N GLU A 26 20.65 -11.49 1.80
CA GLU A 26 19.85 -10.33 1.38
C GLU A 26 18.50 -10.25 2.10
N GLY A 27 18.01 -11.39 2.58
CA GLY A 27 16.67 -11.52 3.16
C GLY A 27 15.58 -11.62 2.10
N LEU A 28 14.35 -11.26 2.47
CA LEU A 28 13.15 -11.40 1.64
C LEU A 28 12.93 -10.17 0.76
N GLN A 29 12.74 -10.43 -0.51
CA GLN A 29 12.25 -9.45 -1.48
C GLN A 29 10.85 -9.86 -1.98
N TYR A 30 10.02 -8.89 -2.33
CA TYR A 30 8.67 -9.13 -2.81
C TYR A 30 8.27 -8.15 -3.90
N GLY A 31 7.35 -8.58 -4.75
CA GLY A 31 6.82 -7.81 -5.85
C GLY A 31 5.53 -8.44 -6.37
N THR A 32 5.12 -8.03 -7.57
CA THR A 32 3.97 -8.58 -8.28
C THR A 32 4.42 -9.18 -9.62
N ILE A 33 3.51 -9.82 -10.32
CA ILE A 33 3.77 -10.23 -11.70
C ILE A 33 4.09 -8.99 -12.55
N GLY A 34 5.14 -9.10 -13.36
CA GLY A 34 5.62 -8.01 -14.20
C GLY A 34 6.49 -6.96 -13.49
N THR A 35 6.69 -7.05 -12.18
CA THR A 35 7.62 -6.17 -11.47
C THR A 35 9.05 -6.39 -11.99
N PRO A 36 9.74 -5.37 -12.53
CA PRO A 36 11.14 -5.46 -12.90
C PRO A 36 12.01 -5.81 -11.67
N GLU A 37 13.09 -6.56 -11.87
CA GLU A 37 13.99 -7.00 -10.79
C GLU A 37 14.43 -5.84 -9.87
N LYS A 38 14.87 -4.74 -10.43
CA LYS A 38 15.30 -3.54 -9.70
C LYS A 38 14.22 -2.86 -8.86
N MET A 39 12.95 -3.22 -9.08
CA MET A 39 11.79 -2.63 -8.40
C MET A 39 11.21 -3.55 -7.32
N PHE A 40 11.78 -4.75 -7.12
CA PHE A 40 11.42 -5.59 -6.00
C PHE A 40 11.69 -4.87 -4.69
N LEU A 41 10.74 -4.95 -3.78
CA LEU A 41 10.81 -4.32 -2.47
C LEU A 41 11.47 -5.28 -1.48
N LYS A 42 12.28 -4.75 -0.55
CA LYS A 42 12.85 -5.56 0.54
C LYS A 42 11.92 -5.49 1.75
N TRP A 43 11.56 -6.66 2.29
CA TRP A 43 10.85 -6.71 3.56
C TRP A 43 11.89 -6.74 4.69
N LYS A 44 11.90 -5.69 5.50
CA LYS A 44 12.81 -5.56 6.63
C LYS A 44 12.04 -4.94 7.80
N GLU A 45 11.94 -5.67 8.90
CA GLU A 45 11.43 -5.18 10.18
C GLU A 45 12.60 -4.92 11.12
N ASP A 46 12.57 -3.79 11.82
CA ASP A 46 13.65 -3.36 12.72
C ASP A 46 13.56 -4.03 14.10
N GLU A 47 13.29 -5.32 14.12
CA GLU A 47 13.35 -6.10 15.35
C GLU A 47 14.70 -6.79 15.47
N GLU A 48 15.29 -6.69 16.65
CA GLU A 48 16.41 -7.53 17.05
C GLU A 48 15.94 -8.98 17.10
N ASP A 49 16.38 -9.76 16.16
CA ASP A 49 16.09 -11.17 16.08
C ASP A 49 17.38 -11.92 15.76
N ASN A 50 17.73 -12.84 16.63
CA ASN A 50 18.93 -13.66 16.54
C ASN A 50 18.73 -14.86 15.59
N SER A 51 17.72 -14.86 14.74
CA SER A 51 17.54 -15.94 13.77
C SER A 51 18.72 -16.02 12.80
N THR A 52 19.20 -17.23 12.57
CA THR A 52 20.37 -17.49 11.75
C THR A 52 20.09 -17.22 10.26
N PHE A 53 18.84 -17.36 9.83
CA PHE A 53 18.43 -17.24 8.44
C PHE A 53 17.46 -16.05 8.24
N LYS A 54 17.90 -15.05 7.50
CA LYS A 54 17.11 -13.84 7.26
C LYS A 54 15.86 -14.10 6.42
N ILE A 55 15.95 -15.02 5.46
CA ILE A 55 14.81 -15.36 4.61
C ILE A 55 13.69 -16.02 5.41
N ASP A 56 14.00 -16.97 6.28
CA ASP A 56 13.03 -17.67 7.12
C ASP A 56 12.34 -16.69 8.08
N LYS A 57 13.14 -15.81 8.68
CA LYS A 57 12.65 -14.76 9.57
C LYS A 57 11.58 -13.90 8.89
N TYR A 58 11.92 -13.31 7.77
CA TYR A 58 11.03 -12.35 7.11
C TYR A 58 9.87 -13.04 6.41
N LEU A 59 10.09 -14.24 5.85
CA LEU A 59 9.02 -15.02 5.24
C LEU A 59 7.98 -15.44 6.29
N THR A 60 8.41 -15.93 7.44
CA THR A 60 7.52 -16.31 8.54
C THR A 60 6.73 -15.10 9.05
N LYS A 61 7.36 -13.93 9.18
CA LYS A 61 6.68 -12.70 9.61
C LYS A 61 5.68 -12.19 8.58
N LEU A 62 6.07 -12.15 7.31
CA LEU A 62 5.22 -11.64 6.23
C LEU A 62 4.05 -12.56 5.92
N CYS A 63 4.29 -13.87 5.93
CA CYS A 63 3.30 -14.89 5.59
C CYS A 63 2.46 -15.36 6.79
N ARG A 64 2.50 -14.68 7.94
CA ARG A 64 1.48 -14.89 8.97
C ARG A 64 0.11 -14.72 8.33
N LYS A 65 -0.79 -15.66 8.59
CA LYS A 65 -2.10 -15.73 7.94
C LYS A 65 -2.84 -14.38 7.96
N GLU A 66 -2.91 -13.77 9.12
CA GLU A 66 -3.62 -12.50 9.33
C GLU A 66 -2.97 -11.37 8.52
N ARG A 67 -1.63 -11.28 8.56
CA ARG A 67 -0.88 -10.26 7.82
C ARG A 67 -0.96 -10.46 6.31
N LEU A 68 -0.83 -11.69 5.85
CA LEU A 68 -0.89 -11.98 4.42
C LEU A 68 -2.28 -11.67 3.84
N ILE A 69 -3.35 -12.03 4.55
CA ILE A 69 -4.73 -11.69 4.16
C ILE A 69 -4.92 -10.18 4.16
N GLU A 70 -4.47 -9.50 5.20
CA GLU A 70 -4.53 -8.04 5.30
C GLU A 70 -3.76 -7.36 4.16
N LEU A 71 -2.54 -7.81 3.86
CA LEU A 71 -1.75 -7.27 2.74
C LEU A 71 -2.48 -7.42 1.40
N MET A 72 -3.10 -8.57 1.16
CA MET A 72 -3.85 -8.81 -0.09
C MET A 72 -5.15 -8.01 -0.16
N HIS A 73 -5.85 -7.82 0.94
CA HIS A 73 -7.15 -7.13 1.00
C HIS A 73 -7.00 -5.61 1.07
N ASP A 74 -6.20 -5.12 2.04
CA ASP A 74 -6.17 -3.69 2.39
C ASP A 74 -5.03 -2.93 1.69
N PHE A 75 -3.97 -3.63 1.25
CA PHE A 75 -2.75 -2.99 0.80
C PHE A 75 -2.40 -3.22 -0.67
N VAL A 76 -3.12 -4.08 -1.39
CA VAL A 76 -2.98 -4.17 -2.85
C VAL A 76 -3.72 -3.02 -3.50
N LEU A 77 -3.01 -2.29 -4.36
CA LEU A 77 -3.56 -1.16 -5.10
C LEU A 77 -3.29 -1.35 -6.59
N PHE A 78 -4.25 -0.96 -7.42
CA PHE A 78 -4.05 -0.84 -8.85
C PHE A 78 -3.92 0.63 -9.22
N ASP A 79 -2.80 1.00 -9.84
CA ASP A 79 -2.53 2.36 -10.28
C ASP A 79 -2.26 2.33 -11.78
N GLY A 80 -3.19 2.85 -12.57
CA GLY A 80 -3.16 2.77 -14.02
C GLY A 80 -3.14 1.33 -14.56
N GLY A 81 -3.82 0.40 -13.89
CA GLY A 81 -3.85 -1.03 -14.24
C GLY A 81 -2.62 -1.82 -13.75
N VAL A 82 -1.64 -1.16 -13.16
CA VAL A 82 -0.45 -1.81 -12.60
C VAL A 82 -0.68 -2.11 -11.12
N LYS A 83 -0.57 -3.38 -10.76
CA LYS A 83 -0.65 -3.83 -9.35
C LYS A 83 0.55 -3.30 -8.57
N LYS A 84 0.29 -2.68 -7.43
CA LYS A 84 1.31 -2.16 -6.50
C LYS A 84 1.12 -2.76 -5.12
N LEU A 85 2.25 -3.04 -4.47
CA LEU A 85 2.32 -3.48 -3.08
C LEU A 85 2.91 -2.36 -2.22
N PRO A 86 2.56 -2.30 -0.93
CA PRO A 86 3.09 -1.30 -0.03
C PRO A 86 4.57 -1.56 0.26
N ARG A 87 5.33 -0.50 0.42
CA ARG A 87 6.64 -0.59 1.06
C ARG A 87 6.48 -0.83 2.56
N VAL A 88 7.47 -1.42 3.20
CA VAL A 88 7.43 -1.75 4.64
C VAL A 88 7.05 -0.54 5.51
N HIS A 89 7.67 0.61 5.28
CA HIS A 89 7.36 1.84 6.02
C HIS A 89 5.94 2.36 5.77
N GLN A 90 5.37 2.13 4.58
CA GLN A 90 3.97 2.47 4.27
C GLN A 90 3.03 1.54 5.05
N TYR A 91 3.30 0.23 5.05
CA TYR A 91 2.52 -0.75 5.81
C TYR A 91 2.46 -0.37 7.30
N PHE A 92 3.60 -0.21 7.96
CA PHE A 92 3.63 0.12 9.39
C PHE A 92 3.09 1.52 9.69
N GLY A 93 3.34 2.50 8.82
CA GLY A 93 2.76 3.84 8.97
C GLY A 93 1.24 3.84 8.90
N ILE A 94 0.65 3.06 7.97
CA ILE A 94 -0.80 2.90 7.87
C ILE A 94 -1.34 2.14 9.09
N LYS A 95 -0.67 1.07 9.55
CA LYS A 95 -1.09 0.33 10.75
C LYS A 95 -1.15 1.23 11.99
N ALA A 96 -0.13 2.06 12.19
CA ALA A 96 -0.12 3.03 13.28
C ALA A 96 -1.25 4.07 13.15
N ALA A 97 -1.50 4.56 11.92
CA ALA A 97 -2.60 5.49 11.66
C ALA A 97 -3.98 4.86 11.85
N GLN A 98 -4.17 3.60 11.46
CA GLN A 98 -5.39 2.83 11.71
C GLN A 98 -5.66 2.70 13.21
N GLN A 99 -4.62 2.41 14.01
CA GLN A 99 -4.76 2.34 15.46
C GLN A 99 -5.17 3.69 16.06
N ASN A 100 -4.51 4.78 15.64
CA ASN A 100 -4.89 6.12 16.09
C ASN A 100 -6.33 6.49 15.68
N ALA A 101 -6.74 6.13 14.47
CA ALA A 101 -8.11 6.37 14.01
C ALA A 101 -9.15 5.61 14.85
N ARG A 102 -8.89 4.34 15.22
CA ARG A 102 -9.76 3.58 16.14
C ARG A 102 -9.88 4.24 17.52
N GLU A 103 -8.78 4.81 17.99
CA GLU A 103 -8.72 5.51 19.28
C GLU A 103 -9.21 6.96 19.19
N ARG A 104 -9.63 7.43 18.00
CA ARG A 104 -10.01 8.82 17.71
C ARG A 104 -8.91 9.83 18.05
N LYS A 105 -7.67 9.43 17.83
CA LYS A 105 -6.47 10.26 18.01
C LYS A 105 -5.97 10.75 16.67
N GLY A 106 -5.44 11.97 16.65
CA GLY A 106 -4.66 12.47 15.54
C GLY A 106 -3.25 11.88 15.48
N GLY A 107 -2.49 12.24 14.45
CA GLY A 107 -1.10 11.81 14.33
C GLY A 107 -0.40 12.46 13.14
N ILE A 108 0.90 12.22 13.06
CA ILE A 108 1.75 12.67 11.95
C ILE A 108 2.45 11.45 11.37
N ILE A 109 2.29 11.25 10.05
CA ILE A 109 3.06 10.26 9.30
C ILE A 109 4.22 11.01 8.63
N TRP A 110 5.42 10.82 9.14
CA TRP A 110 6.62 11.46 8.61
C TRP A 110 7.33 10.52 7.63
N HIS A 111 7.15 10.78 6.35
CA HIS A 111 7.83 10.05 5.28
C HIS A 111 8.63 11.01 4.39
N THR A 112 9.77 10.54 3.88
CA THR A 112 10.63 11.31 2.96
C THR A 112 9.92 11.62 1.64
N GLN A 113 10.43 12.58 0.89
CA GLN A 113 9.95 12.85 -0.46
C GLN A 113 10.15 11.61 -1.37
N GLY A 114 9.20 11.33 -2.25
CA GLY A 114 9.25 10.15 -3.13
C GLY A 114 8.93 8.80 -2.46
N SER A 115 8.57 8.78 -1.18
CA SER A 115 8.21 7.55 -0.45
C SER A 115 6.81 7.00 -0.76
N GLY A 116 6.03 7.69 -1.62
CA GLY A 116 4.66 7.28 -1.98
C GLY A 116 3.61 7.70 -0.96
N LYS A 117 3.71 8.89 -0.37
CA LYS A 117 2.74 9.44 0.58
C LYS A 117 1.30 9.46 0.05
N SER A 118 1.12 9.73 -1.25
CA SER A 118 -0.21 9.71 -1.88
C SER A 118 -0.87 8.33 -1.80
N ILE A 119 -0.10 7.25 -1.96
CA ILE A 119 -0.59 5.88 -1.80
C ILE A 119 -1.00 5.63 -0.35
N VAL A 120 -0.22 6.10 0.62
CA VAL A 120 -0.57 5.98 2.06
C VAL A 120 -1.89 6.67 2.36
N MET A 121 -2.10 7.89 1.82
CA MET A 121 -3.38 8.61 1.99
C MET A 121 -4.56 7.84 1.40
N VAL A 122 -4.42 7.28 0.19
CA VAL A 122 -5.47 6.51 -0.46
C VAL A 122 -5.81 5.25 0.34
N LEU A 123 -4.81 4.44 0.69
CA LEU A 123 -5.02 3.19 1.43
C LEU A 123 -5.64 3.45 2.81
N LEU A 124 -5.20 4.50 3.50
CA LEU A 124 -5.77 4.88 4.79
C LEU A 124 -7.21 5.38 4.65
N ALA A 125 -7.49 6.23 3.66
CA ALA A 125 -8.83 6.74 3.39
C ALA A 125 -9.80 5.60 3.04
N LYS A 126 -9.40 4.70 2.15
CA LYS A 126 -10.16 3.50 1.78
C LYS A 126 -10.49 2.67 3.03
N TRP A 127 -9.49 2.35 3.82
CA TRP A 127 -9.69 1.60 5.06
C TRP A 127 -10.65 2.29 6.04
N ILE A 128 -10.55 3.62 6.21
CA ILE A 128 -11.46 4.38 7.08
C ILE A 128 -12.90 4.27 6.57
N LEU A 129 -13.14 4.43 5.28
CA LEU A 129 -14.46 4.35 4.67
C LEU A 129 -15.06 2.95 4.77
N GLU A 130 -14.26 1.90 4.54
CA GLU A 130 -14.70 0.51 4.62
C GLU A 130 -15.05 0.07 6.06
N ASN A 131 -14.32 0.59 7.06
CA ASN A 131 -14.48 0.19 8.46
C ASN A 131 -15.40 1.10 9.28
N ASN A 132 -15.87 2.21 8.70
CA ASN A 132 -16.73 3.17 9.39
C ASN A 132 -17.85 3.66 8.46
N PRO A 133 -19.05 3.09 8.52
CA PRO A 133 -20.14 3.38 7.57
C PRO A 133 -20.54 4.87 7.47
N ASN A 134 -20.32 5.64 8.54
CA ASN A 134 -20.63 7.06 8.58
C ASN A 134 -19.41 7.97 8.44
N ALA A 135 -18.25 7.39 8.08
CA ALA A 135 -17.03 8.18 7.92
C ALA A 135 -17.09 9.09 6.69
N ARG A 136 -16.56 10.27 6.84
CA ARG A 136 -16.23 11.19 5.74
C ARG A 136 -14.75 11.48 5.81
N VAL A 137 -14.07 11.43 4.68
CA VAL A 137 -12.64 11.72 4.58
C VAL A 137 -12.43 12.98 3.76
N ALA A 138 -11.81 13.97 4.35
CA ALA A 138 -11.39 15.19 3.65
C ALA A 138 -9.86 15.20 3.52
N ILE A 139 -9.35 15.46 2.32
CA ILE A 139 -7.93 15.63 2.05
C ILE A 139 -7.68 17.08 1.71
N ILE A 140 -6.79 17.72 2.45
CA ILE A 140 -6.42 19.12 2.27
C ILE A 140 -4.98 19.16 1.77
N THR A 141 -4.75 19.84 0.66
CA THR A 141 -3.44 20.01 0.05
C THR A 141 -3.17 21.50 -0.22
N ASP A 142 -1.90 21.87 -0.22
CA ASP A 142 -1.45 23.24 -0.49
C ASP A 142 -1.03 23.48 -1.95
N ARG A 143 -1.04 22.42 -2.80
CA ARG A 143 -0.55 22.47 -4.17
C ARG A 143 -1.50 21.79 -5.15
N ASP A 144 -1.83 22.49 -6.22
CA ASP A 144 -2.70 21.97 -7.29
C ASP A 144 -2.15 20.73 -7.99
N GLU A 145 -0.82 20.64 -8.13
CA GLU A 145 -0.19 19.46 -8.74
C GLU A 145 -0.35 18.23 -7.86
N LEU A 146 -0.21 18.39 -6.55
CA LEU A 146 -0.42 17.31 -5.58
C LEU A 146 -1.89 16.87 -5.56
N ASP A 147 -2.82 17.81 -5.62
CA ASP A 147 -4.25 17.54 -5.70
C ASP A 147 -4.61 16.71 -6.95
N LYS A 148 -4.08 17.06 -8.12
CA LYS A 148 -4.27 16.30 -9.36
C LYS A 148 -3.69 14.89 -9.24
N GLN A 149 -2.49 14.75 -8.65
CA GLN A 149 -1.86 13.46 -8.43
C GLN A 149 -2.68 12.58 -7.49
N ILE A 150 -3.16 13.12 -6.37
CA ILE A 150 -4.01 12.42 -5.41
C ILE A 150 -5.28 11.94 -6.09
N LYS A 151 -5.97 12.83 -6.83
CA LYS A 151 -7.17 12.48 -7.59
C LYS A 151 -6.91 11.31 -8.55
N GLY A 152 -5.79 11.33 -9.26
CA GLY A 152 -5.40 10.24 -10.16
C GLY A 152 -5.24 8.91 -9.45
N VAL A 153 -4.57 8.90 -8.28
CA VAL A 153 -4.37 7.68 -7.48
C VAL A 153 -5.68 7.16 -6.89
N PHE A 154 -6.57 8.03 -6.40
CA PHE A 154 -7.91 7.62 -5.93
C PHE A 154 -8.76 7.04 -7.05
N ALA A 155 -8.81 7.70 -8.21
CA ALA A 155 -9.55 7.20 -9.36
C ALA A 155 -9.03 5.83 -9.83
N ALA A 156 -7.70 5.65 -9.84
CA ALA A 156 -7.09 4.37 -10.19
C ALA A 156 -7.37 3.27 -9.16
N ALA A 157 -7.61 3.64 -7.90
CA ALA A 157 -8.04 2.72 -6.84
C ALA A 157 -9.54 2.42 -6.85
N GLY A 158 -10.31 3.02 -7.78
CA GLY A 158 -11.76 2.85 -7.86
C GLY A 158 -12.54 3.72 -6.86
N GLU A 159 -11.90 4.66 -6.20
CA GLU A 159 -12.51 5.54 -5.21
C GLU A 159 -12.97 6.85 -5.83
N ALA A 160 -14.22 7.23 -5.59
CA ALA A 160 -14.76 8.51 -6.04
C ALA A 160 -14.28 9.64 -5.13
N ILE A 161 -13.70 10.67 -5.73
CA ILE A 161 -13.26 11.87 -5.01
C ILE A 161 -13.98 13.11 -5.56
N HIS A 162 -14.56 13.90 -4.67
CA HIS A 162 -15.14 15.20 -5.00
C HIS A 162 -14.13 16.32 -4.71
N ARG A 163 -13.74 17.06 -5.74
CA ARG A 163 -12.91 18.25 -5.57
C ARG A 163 -13.80 19.45 -5.28
N THR A 164 -13.62 20.07 -4.15
CA THR A 164 -14.35 21.29 -3.79
C THR A 164 -13.77 22.51 -4.50
N ASN A 165 -14.64 23.39 -5.00
CA ASN A 165 -14.25 24.62 -5.71
C ASN A 165 -14.31 25.87 -4.83
N SER A 166 -14.88 25.77 -3.64
CA SER A 166 -15.02 26.88 -2.68
C SER A 166 -15.24 26.36 -1.26
N GLY A 167 -15.01 27.20 -0.27
CA GLY A 167 -15.34 26.90 1.12
C GLY A 167 -16.83 26.58 1.33
N ARG A 168 -17.74 27.25 0.57
CA ARG A 168 -19.18 26.95 0.62
C ARG A 168 -19.48 25.54 0.09
N ASP A 169 -18.83 25.11 -0.99
CA ASP A 169 -18.96 23.76 -1.54
C ASP A 169 -18.42 22.72 -0.55
N LEU A 170 -17.29 23.00 0.10
CA LEU A 170 -16.77 22.15 1.16
C LEU A 170 -17.77 21.99 2.31
N MET A 171 -18.33 23.08 2.82
CA MET A 171 -19.30 23.05 3.91
C MET A 171 -20.59 22.33 3.56
N ALA A 172 -20.99 22.34 2.30
CA ALA A 172 -22.18 21.61 1.82
C ALA A 172 -21.94 20.08 1.72
N LYS A 173 -20.67 19.64 1.69
CA LYS A 173 -20.28 18.22 1.58
C LYS A 173 -19.87 17.61 2.92
N LEU A 174 -19.53 18.41 3.91
CA LEU A 174 -19.28 18.00 5.30
C LEU A 174 -20.59 17.84 6.10
#